data_7160dc6785de710b78bd0f087e97ec7d
#
_entry.id   7160dc6785de710b78bd0f087e97ec7d
#
_cell.length_a   1.000
_cell.length_b   1.000
_cell.length_c   1.000
_cell.angle_alpha   90.00
_cell.angle_beta   90.00
_cell.angle_gamma   90.00
#
_symmetry.space_group_name_H-M   'P 1'
#
loop_
_entity.id
_entity.type
_entity.pdbx_description
1 polymer ?
#
loop_
_entity_poly.entity_id
_entity_poly.type
_entity_poly.pdbx_seq_one_letter_code
_entity_poly.pdbx_strand_id
1 'polypeptide(L)'
;MKDSHQTIGVFVRPTHYQNPLFEELERAKEWVLKLLEDEGFESFMIDSLDGAKDERLIEKADAFLCLGGDGTILGALRMTHSYNKPCFGVRIGNLGFLSAVELNGLKDFLQDLKHNRIKLEEHLALEGRIGKTSFYAINEIVIAKKKALGVLDIKAYAGHTPFNTYKGDGLIIATPLGSTAYNLSAHGPIVHALSQSYILTPLCDFSLTQRPLVLGAEFCLNFCAHEDALVVIDGQATYDLKANQPLYIQKSPTTTKLLQKNSRDYFKVLKEKLLWGESPSKKR
;
A
#
# COMPACT_ATOMS: atom_id res chain seq x y z
N MET A 1 -15.33 2.36 -33.49
CA MET A 1 -14.69 2.23 -32.17
C MET A 1 -13.20 2.46 -32.40
N LYS A 2 -12.61 3.49 -31.77
CA LYS A 2 -11.19 3.78 -31.96
C LYS A 2 -10.38 2.64 -31.35
N ASP A 3 -9.51 2.02 -32.14
CA ASP A 3 -8.38 1.22 -31.63
C ASP A 3 -7.44 2.17 -30.89
N SER A 4 -7.80 2.56 -29.68
CA SER A 4 -6.89 3.28 -28.81
C SER A 4 -5.94 2.27 -28.26
N HIS A 5 -4.71 2.24 -28.74
CA HIS A 5 -3.64 1.51 -28.08
C HIS A 5 -3.59 1.95 -26.62
N GLN A 6 -3.78 0.99 -25.71
CA GLN A 6 -3.65 1.28 -24.27
C GLN A 6 -2.17 1.49 -23.95
N THR A 7 -1.89 2.56 -23.23
CA THR A 7 -0.52 2.91 -22.81
C THR A 7 -0.25 2.41 -21.40
N ILE A 8 0.77 1.59 -21.22
CA ILE A 8 1.16 1.00 -19.93
C ILE A 8 2.48 1.60 -19.45
N GLY A 9 2.45 2.27 -18.32
CA GLY A 9 3.66 2.66 -17.59
C GLY A 9 4.23 1.42 -16.87
N VAL A 10 5.52 1.14 -17.06
CA VAL A 10 6.20 -0.01 -16.42
C VAL A 10 7.10 0.49 -15.32
N PHE A 11 6.83 0.04 -14.09
CA PHE A 11 7.64 0.35 -12.92
C PHE A 11 8.33 -0.90 -12.40
N VAL A 12 9.66 -0.79 -12.25
CA VAL A 12 10.50 -1.81 -11.63
C VAL A 12 11.32 -1.11 -10.55
N ARG A 13 11.26 -1.60 -9.31
CA ARG A 13 12.08 -1.00 -8.25
C ARG A 13 13.56 -1.13 -8.61
N PRO A 14 14.34 -0.04 -8.63
CA PRO A 14 15.78 -0.12 -8.82
C PRO A 14 16.40 -1.04 -7.78
N THR A 15 17.15 -2.04 -8.24
CA THR A 15 17.90 -2.95 -7.38
C THR A 15 19.38 -2.74 -7.64
N HIS A 16 20.21 -2.83 -6.59
CA HIS A 16 21.66 -2.81 -6.76
C HIS A 16 22.10 -4.12 -7.40
N TYR A 17 23.15 -4.07 -8.24
CA TYR A 17 23.76 -5.22 -8.91
C TYR A 17 24.25 -6.32 -7.94
N GLN A 18 24.42 -6.01 -6.64
CA GLN A 18 24.74 -6.98 -5.59
C GLN A 18 23.51 -7.75 -5.08
N ASN A 19 22.30 -7.39 -5.50
CA ASN A 19 21.09 -8.12 -5.11
C ASN A 19 21.02 -9.43 -5.91
N PRO A 20 20.86 -10.60 -5.27
CA PRO A 20 20.74 -11.89 -5.97
C PRO A 20 19.64 -11.95 -7.03
N LEU A 21 18.59 -11.12 -6.89
CA LEU A 21 17.46 -11.04 -7.83
C LEU A 21 17.71 -10.05 -8.98
N PHE A 22 18.84 -9.36 -9.03
CA PHE A 22 19.08 -8.30 -10.02
C PHE A 22 18.98 -8.82 -11.46
N GLU A 23 19.72 -9.89 -11.78
CA GLU A 23 19.71 -10.47 -13.12
C GLU A 23 18.35 -11.05 -13.52
N GLU A 24 17.63 -11.62 -12.56
CA GLU A 24 16.27 -12.14 -12.78
C GLU A 24 15.30 -11.01 -13.08
N LEU A 25 15.39 -9.90 -12.33
CA LEU A 25 14.58 -8.70 -12.55
C LEU A 25 14.86 -8.04 -13.89
N GLU A 26 16.12 -7.91 -14.30
CA GLU A 26 16.47 -7.33 -15.60
C GLU A 26 15.97 -8.19 -16.77
N ARG A 27 16.16 -9.51 -16.71
CA ARG A 27 15.61 -10.43 -17.72
C ARG A 27 14.08 -10.37 -17.77
N ALA A 28 13.43 -10.33 -16.61
CA ALA A 28 11.97 -10.22 -16.55
C ALA A 28 11.47 -8.88 -17.10
N LYS A 29 12.17 -7.78 -16.84
CA LYS A 29 11.88 -6.46 -17.39
C LYS A 29 11.93 -6.45 -18.92
N GLU A 30 13.03 -6.95 -19.51
CA GLU A 30 13.17 -7.05 -20.96
C GLU A 30 12.06 -7.89 -21.59
N TRP A 31 11.76 -9.05 -20.97
CA TRP A 31 10.68 -9.92 -21.42
C TRP A 31 9.31 -9.25 -21.34
N VAL A 32 9.02 -8.53 -20.25
CA VAL A 32 7.75 -7.78 -20.07
C VAL A 32 7.58 -6.70 -21.12
N LEU A 33 8.62 -5.90 -21.40
CA LEU A 33 8.55 -4.85 -22.41
C LEU A 33 8.28 -5.42 -23.80
N LYS A 34 8.99 -6.51 -24.16
CA LYS A 34 8.75 -7.22 -25.42
C LYS A 34 7.34 -7.80 -25.49
N LEU A 35 6.85 -8.41 -24.42
CA LEU A 35 5.49 -8.96 -24.39
C LEU A 35 4.43 -7.87 -24.56
N LEU A 36 4.60 -6.69 -23.94
CA LEU A 36 3.68 -5.56 -24.13
C LEU A 36 3.65 -5.10 -25.58
N GLU A 37 4.79 -5.00 -26.25
CA GLU A 37 4.90 -4.67 -27.67
C GLU A 37 4.22 -5.73 -28.54
N ASP A 38 4.53 -7.02 -28.34
CA ASP A 38 3.97 -8.17 -29.08
C ASP A 38 2.43 -8.22 -28.92
N GLU A 39 1.92 -7.82 -27.76
CA GLU A 39 0.49 -7.72 -27.47
C GLU A 39 -0.13 -6.38 -27.92
N GLY A 40 0.63 -5.47 -28.55
CA GLY A 40 0.14 -4.22 -29.13
C GLY A 40 -0.19 -3.13 -28.11
N PHE A 41 0.45 -3.13 -26.93
CA PHE A 41 0.41 -2.02 -25.99
C PHE A 41 1.53 -1.03 -26.29
N GLU A 42 1.25 0.25 -26.15
CA GLU A 42 2.32 1.24 -25.98
C GLU A 42 2.87 1.11 -24.55
N SER A 43 4.19 1.16 -24.37
CA SER A 43 4.78 1.10 -23.04
C SER A 43 5.97 2.04 -22.88
N PHE A 44 6.22 2.47 -21.65
CA PHE A 44 7.39 3.25 -21.26
C PHE A 44 7.81 2.91 -19.84
N MET A 45 9.10 3.08 -19.57
CA MET A 45 9.66 2.86 -18.23
C MET A 45 9.47 4.07 -17.34
N ILE A 46 9.25 3.83 -16.05
CA ILE A 46 9.34 4.83 -14.98
C ILE A 46 10.53 4.48 -14.12
N ASP A 47 11.53 5.34 -14.10
CA ASP A 47 12.81 5.08 -13.46
C ASP A 47 12.85 5.51 -11.99
N SER A 48 11.89 6.33 -11.55
CA SER A 48 11.87 6.86 -10.19
C SER A 48 10.45 7.01 -9.64
N LEU A 49 10.29 6.72 -8.34
CA LEU A 49 9.04 6.96 -7.60
C LEU A 49 8.87 8.45 -7.20
N ASP A 50 9.85 9.28 -7.47
CA ASP A 50 9.85 10.70 -7.11
C ASP A 50 9.03 11.55 -8.09
N GLY A 51 7.91 11.07 -8.54
CA GLY A 51 6.81 11.68 -9.33
C GLY A 51 7.05 12.95 -10.14
N ALA A 52 7.92 13.82 -9.68
CA ALA A 52 8.15 15.15 -10.26
C ALA A 52 8.86 15.15 -11.64
N LYS A 53 9.56 14.07 -11.99
CA LYS A 53 10.27 13.98 -13.28
C LYS A 53 9.39 13.44 -14.42
N ASP A 54 8.36 12.69 -14.07
CA ASP A 54 7.59 11.87 -15.02
C ASP A 54 6.09 12.21 -15.07
N GLU A 55 5.66 13.36 -14.53
CA GLU A 55 4.23 13.75 -14.46
C GLU A 55 3.51 13.56 -15.80
N ARG A 56 4.10 14.05 -16.89
CA ARG A 56 3.50 13.94 -18.25
C ARG A 56 3.37 12.48 -18.70
N LEU A 57 4.33 11.63 -18.33
CA LEU A 57 4.30 10.20 -18.64
C LEU A 57 3.22 9.50 -17.80
N ILE A 58 3.13 9.84 -16.51
CA ILE A 58 2.10 9.29 -15.61
C ILE A 58 0.70 9.68 -16.13
N GLU A 59 0.49 10.92 -16.53
CA GLU A 59 -0.79 11.37 -17.10
C GLU A 59 -1.14 10.62 -18.40
N LYS A 60 -0.15 10.32 -19.24
CA LYS A 60 -0.33 9.61 -20.52
C LYS A 60 -0.73 8.14 -20.33
N ALA A 61 -0.27 7.49 -19.26
CA ALA A 61 -0.57 6.09 -19.04
C ALA A 61 -2.05 5.83 -18.72
N ASP A 62 -2.61 4.75 -19.27
CA ASP A 62 -3.93 4.26 -18.93
C ASP A 62 -3.89 3.38 -17.69
N ALA A 63 -2.79 2.64 -17.50
CA ALA A 63 -2.54 1.79 -16.34
C ALA A 63 -1.03 1.63 -16.08
N PHE A 64 -0.68 1.11 -14.91
CA PHE A 64 0.71 0.84 -14.53
C PHE A 64 0.91 -0.64 -14.22
N LEU A 65 1.95 -1.22 -14.84
CA LEU A 65 2.50 -2.51 -14.50
C LEU A 65 3.64 -2.35 -13.50
N CYS A 66 3.53 -3.00 -12.35
CA CYS A 66 4.56 -3.00 -11.32
C CYS A 66 5.22 -4.37 -11.25
N LEU A 67 6.49 -4.46 -11.64
CA LEU A 67 7.24 -5.71 -11.61
C LEU A 67 8.00 -5.83 -10.28
N GLY A 68 7.61 -6.79 -9.45
CA GLY A 68 8.24 -7.03 -8.15
C GLY A 68 7.27 -7.52 -7.07
N GLY A 69 7.69 -7.39 -5.80
CA GLY A 69 6.88 -7.76 -4.63
C GLY A 69 5.96 -6.65 -4.14
N ASP A 70 5.22 -6.93 -3.04
CA ASP A 70 4.23 -6.00 -2.47
C ASP A 70 4.80 -4.60 -2.17
N GLY A 71 6.06 -4.51 -1.69
CA GLY A 71 6.69 -3.21 -1.43
C GLY A 71 6.93 -2.37 -2.69
N THR A 72 7.19 -3.01 -3.84
CA THR A 72 7.32 -2.33 -5.14
C THR A 72 5.96 -1.84 -5.62
N ILE A 73 4.94 -2.71 -5.52
CA ILE A 73 3.57 -2.39 -5.90
C ILE A 73 3.03 -1.23 -5.03
N LEU A 74 3.29 -1.26 -3.72
CA LEU A 74 2.91 -0.21 -2.78
C LEU A 74 3.52 1.15 -3.16
N GLY A 75 4.81 1.17 -3.52
CA GLY A 75 5.47 2.39 -4.00
C GLY A 75 4.83 2.96 -5.26
N ALA A 76 4.51 2.10 -6.24
CA ALA A 76 3.84 2.52 -7.46
C ALA A 76 2.40 3.00 -7.18
N LEU A 77 1.66 2.33 -6.29
CA LEU A 77 0.31 2.76 -5.88
C LEU A 77 0.34 4.16 -5.25
N ARG A 78 1.32 4.47 -4.40
CA ARG A 78 1.49 5.81 -3.83
C ARG A 78 1.75 6.86 -4.90
N MET A 79 2.62 6.55 -5.87
CA MET A 79 2.91 7.45 -6.99
C MET A 79 1.67 7.72 -7.84
N THR A 80 0.90 6.68 -8.18
CA THR A 80 -0.23 6.79 -9.09
C THR A 80 -1.52 7.24 -8.42
N HIS A 81 -1.59 7.23 -7.08
CA HIS A 81 -2.78 7.60 -6.30
C HIS A 81 -3.26 9.02 -6.63
N SER A 82 -2.35 10.01 -6.63
CA SER A 82 -2.66 11.41 -6.93
C SER A 82 -3.20 11.63 -8.34
N TYR A 83 -2.84 10.76 -9.28
CA TYR A 83 -3.28 10.79 -10.67
C TYR A 83 -4.51 9.91 -10.92
N ASN A 84 -5.01 9.25 -9.88
CA ASN A 84 -6.17 8.37 -9.95
C ASN A 84 -6.02 7.24 -10.99
N LYS A 85 -4.79 6.75 -11.22
CA LYS A 85 -4.46 5.74 -12.22
C LYS A 85 -4.44 4.33 -11.63
N PRO A 86 -4.96 3.32 -12.34
CA PRO A 86 -4.94 1.94 -11.88
C PRO A 86 -3.55 1.30 -12.06
N CYS A 87 -3.21 0.41 -11.13
CA CYS A 87 -2.00 -0.41 -11.16
C CYS A 87 -2.34 -1.91 -11.15
N PHE A 88 -1.42 -2.71 -11.66
CA PHE A 88 -1.41 -4.15 -11.42
C PHE A 88 0.00 -4.64 -11.14
N GLY A 89 0.12 -5.56 -10.20
CA GLY A 89 1.40 -6.12 -9.81
C GLY A 89 1.68 -7.42 -10.55
N VAL A 90 2.86 -7.51 -11.14
CA VAL A 90 3.44 -8.74 -11.70
C VAL A 90 4.53 -9.20 -10.76
N ARG A 91 4.34 -10.35 -10.14
CA ARG A 91 5.29 -10.85 -9.15
C ARG A 91 6.41 -11.69 -9.77
N ILE A 92 7.56 -11.53 -9.17
CA ILE A 92 8.69 -12.44 -9.27
C ILE A 92 8.91 -13.00 -7.87
N GLY A 93 8.91 -14.33 -7.72
CA GLY A 93 9.06 -14.98 -6.42
C GLY A 93 7.74 -15.22 -5.66
N ASN A 94 7.77 -15.11 -4.31
CA ASN A 94 6.67 -15.53 -3.43
C ASN A 94 5.38 -14.73 -3.60
N LEU A 95 4.22 -15.37 -3.37
CA LEU A 95 2.89 -14.78 -3.41
C LEU A 95 2.81 -13.51 -2.57
N GLY A 96 2.28 -12.41 -3.13
CA GLY A 96 1.97 -11.14 -2.44
C GLY A 96 0.47 -10.97 -2.21
N PHE A 97 0.12 -10.00 -1.35
CA PHE A 97 -1.26 -9.57 -1.17
C PHE A 97 -1.72 -8.61 -2.28
N LEU A 98 -0.79 -7.87 -2.91
CA LEU A 98 -1.10 -6.83 -3.90
C LEU A 98 -0.93 -7.30 -5.35
N SER A 99 -0.16 -8.36 -5.59
CA SER A 99 0.09 -8.85 -6.94
C SER A 99 -1.17 -9.40 -7.61
N ALA A 100 -1.36 -9.07 -8.88
CA ALA A 100 -2.46 -9.53 -9.73
C ALA A 100 -2.15 -10.87 -10.39
N VAL A 101 -0.88 -11.08 -10.76
CA VAL A 101 -0.46 -12.22 -11.59
C VAL A 101 1.01 -12.54 -11.38
N GLU A 102 1.39 -13.79 -11.65
CA GLU A 102 2.78 -14.21 -11.82
C GLU A 102 3.28 -13.87 -13.22
N LEU A 103 4.60 -13.79 -13.37
CA LEU A 103 5.24 -13.45 -14.64
C LEU A 103 4.76 -14.37 -15.79
N ASN A 104 4.65 -15.69 -15.55
CA ASN A 104 4.19 -16.66 -16.53
C ASN A 104 2.72 -16.51 -16.95
N GLY A 105 1.90 -15.88 -16.11
CA GLY A 105 0.49 -15.62 -16.38
C GLY A 105 0.19 -14.24 -16.96
N LEU A 106 1.24 -13.42 -17.21
CA LEU A 106 1.07 -12.03 -17.65
C LEU A 106 0.41 -11.94 -19.04
N LYS A 107 0.76 -12.83 -19.97
CA LYS A 107 0.16 -12.82 -21.31
C LYS A 107 -1.36 -12.94 -21.26
N ASP A 108 -1.86 -13.91 -20.50
CA ASP A 108 -3.31 -14.11 -20.34
C ASP A 108 -3.97 -12.92 -19.64
N PHE A 109 -3.28 -12.33 -18.66
CA PHE A 109 -3.75 -11.13 -17.98
C PHE A 109 -3.90 -9.94 -18.94
N LEU A 110 -2.93 -9.71 -19.83
CA LEU A 110 -2.98 -8.64 -20.83
C LEU A 110 -4.11 -8.89 -21.86
N GLN A 111 -4.34 -10.13 -22.25
CA GLN A 111 -5.48 -10.49 -23.10
C GLN A 111 -6.82 -10.22 -22.38
N ASP A 112 -6.92 -10.56 -21.10
CA ASP A 112 -8.09 -10.24 -20.28
C ASP A 112 -8.29 -8.73 -20.13
N LEU A 113 -7.21 -7.96 -19.97
CA LEU A 113 -7.25 -6.51 -19.90
C LEU A 113 -7.82 -5.88 -21.17
N LYS A 114 -7.33 -6.30 -22.37
CA LYS A 114 -7.85 -5.85 -23.67
C LYS A 114 -9.34 -6.11 -23.86
N HIS A 115 -9.82 -7.22 -23.33
CA HIS A 115 -11.21 -7.63 -23.47
C HIS A 115 -12.11 -7.19 -22.31
N ASN A 116 -11.63 -6.28 -21.43
CA ASN A 116 -12.34 -5.79 -20.25
C ASN A 116 -12.82 -6.94 -19.33
N ARG A 117 -12.03 -8.02 -19.21
CA ARG A 117 -12.29 -9.16 -18.34
C ARG A 117 -11.50 -9.11 -17.03
N ILE A 118 -11.03 -7.93 -16.66
CA ILE A 118 -10.29 -7.65 -15.44
C ILE A 118 -11.19 -6.89 -14.45
N LYS A 119 -11.06 -7.20 -13.17
CA LYS A 119 -11.74 -6.51 -12.09
C LYS A 119 -10.91 -5.29 -11.65
N LEU A 120 -11.54 -4.13 -11.58
CA LEU A 120 -10.99 -2.96 -10.89
C LEU A 120 -11.43 -3.02 -9.42
N GLU A 121 -10.46 -3.11 -8.51
CA GLU A 121 -10.68 -2.97 -7.07
C GLU A 121 -10.28 -1.57 -6.63
N GLU A 122 -11.21 -0.89 -5.95
CA GLU A 122 -10.99 0.45 -5.40
C GLU A 122 -10.84 0.36 -3.88
N HIS A 123 -9.64 0.63 -3.40
CA HIS A 123 -9.28 0.53 -1.99
C HIS A 123 -9.25 1.92 -1.34
N LEU A 124 -9.67 1.98 -0.09
CA LEU A 124 -9.53 3.17 0.73
C LEU A 124 -8.05 3.53 0.90
N ALA A 125 -7.71 4.81 0.76
CA ALA A 125 -6.43 5.37 1.18
C ALA A 125 -6.64 6.41 2.29
N LEU A 126 -5.60 6.65 3.09
CA LEU A 126 -5.58 7.70 4.09
C LEU A 126 -4.95 8.96 3.50
N GLU A 127 -5.56 10.10 3.80
CA GLU A 127 -4.94 11.42 3.66
C GLU A 127 -4.51 11.90 5.04
N GLY A 128 -3.22 12.23 5.19
CA GLY A 128 -2.66 12.80 6.39
C GLY A 128 -2.18 14.24 6.18
N ARG A 129 -2.25 15.08 7.23
CA ARG A 129 -1.76 16.45 7.18
C ARG A 129 -1.10 16.90 8.48
N ILE A 130 0.12 17.43 8.36
CA ILE A 130 0.90 18.06 9.44
C ILE A 130 1.18 19.51 9.03
N GLY A 131 0.55 20.48 9.67
CA GLY A 131 0.67 21.88 9.31
C GLY A 131 0.22 22.12 7.84
N LYS A 132 1.17 22.51 6.97
CA LYS A 132 0.93 22.74 5.53
C LYS A 132 1.27 21.51 4.65
N THR A 133 1.88 20.47 5.20
CA THR A 133 2.30 19.28 4.46
C THR A 133 1.19 18.25 4.47
N SER A 134 0.74 17.83 3.29
CA SER A 134 -0.20 16.73 3.09
C SER A 134 0.50 15.55 2.44
N PHE A 135 0.02 14.35 2.74
CA PHE A 135 0.53 13.08 2.22
C PHE A 135 -0.56 12.03 2.18
N TYR A 136 -0.33 10.96 1.43
CA TYR A 136 -1.25 9.81 1.31
C TYR A 136 -0.57 8.53 1.78
N ALA A 137 -1.34 7.67 2.44
CA ALA A 137 -0.92 6.31 2.80
C ALA A 137 -1.89 5.29 2.21
N ILE A 138 -1.34 4.24 1.66
CA ILE A 138 -2.08 3.12 1.06
C ILE A 138 -2.30 2.02 2.11
N ASN A 139 -1.25 1.70 2.88
CA ASN A 139 -1.33 0.74 3.98
C ASN A 139 -1.60 1.42 5.32
N GLU A 140 -0.66 2.26 5.79
CA GLU A 140 -0.76 2.83 7.13
C GLU A 140 0.03 4.13 7.32
N ILE A 141 -0.42 4.91 8.29
CA ILE A 141 0.31 6.02 8.92
C ILE A 141 0.70 5.56 10.32
N VAL A 142 1.97 5.63 10.67
CA VAL A 142 2.47 5.25 12.00
C VAL A 142 2.97 6.49 12.73
N ILE A 143 2.47 6.73 13.94
CA ILE A 143 3.05 7.69 14.87
C ILE A 143 3.99 6.89 15.77
N ALA A 144 5.29 7.19 15.73
CA ALA A 144 6.31 6.46 16.48
C ALA A 144 7.17 7.38 17.32
N LYS A 145 7.63 6.88 18.47
CA LYS A 145 8.57 7.61 19.33
C LYS A 145 9.89 7.84 18.61
N LYS A 146 10.50 9.00 18.81
CA LYS A 146 11.85 9.32 18.30
C LYS A 146 12.98 8.74 19.15
N LYS A 147 12.75 8.64 20.46
CA LYS A 147 13.75 8.16 21.43
C LYS A 147 13.61 6.67 21.65
N ALA A 148 14.71 5.95 21.75
CA ALA A 148 14.72 4.52 22.05
C ALA A 148 14.09 4.20 23.41
N LEU A 149 14.29 5.06 24.40
CA LEU A 149 13.76 4.92 25.75
C LEU A 149 12.63 5.93 25.99
N GLY A 150 11.70 5.59 26.87
CA GLY A 150 10.56 6.42 27.23
C GLY A 150 9.26 5.94 26.58
N VAL A 151 8.19 6.61 26.94
CA VAL A 151 6.81 6.32 26.50
C VAL A 151 6.28 7.52 25.75
N LEU A 152 5.67 7.31 24.61
CA LEU A 152 4.99 8.36 23.84
C LEU A 152 3.52 8.40 24.24
N ASP A 153 3.05 9.55 24.71
CA ASP A 153 1.63 9.80 24.96
C ASP A 153 0.98 10.43 23.73
N ILE A 154 -0.01 9.76 23.15
CA ILE A 154 -0.73 10.22 21.95
C ILE A 154 -2.20 10.39 22.31
N LYS A 155 -2.69 11.64 22.33
CA LYS A 155 -4.12 11.93 22.45
C LYS A 155 -4.80 11.80 21.10
N ALA A 156 -5.92 11.09 21.08
CA ALA A 156 -6.72 10.80 19.87
C ALA A 156 -8.10 11.46 19.95
N TYR A 157 -8.52 12.08 18.85
CA TYR A 157 -9.77 12.79 18.72
C TYR A 157 -10.51 12.36 17.44
N ALA A 158 -11.85 12.28 17.54
CA ALA A 158 -12.76 12.21 16.40
C ALA A 158 -13.40 13.60 16.23
N GLY A 159 -12.99 14.33 15.20
CA GLY A 159 -13.29 15.77 15.09
C GLY A 159 -12.70 16.53 16.29
N HIS A 160 -13.57 17.11 17.12
CA HIS A 160 -13.17 17.83 18.35
C HIS A 160 -13.31 16.99 19.63
N THR A 161 -13.88 15.79 19.55
CA THR A 161 -14.18 14.95 20.71
C THR A 161 -13.00 14.05 21.03
N PRO A 162 -12.35 14.19 22.21
CA PRO A 162 -11.32 13.25 22.62
C PRO A 162 -11.96 11.89 22.92
N PHE A 163 -11.35 10.80 22.43
CA PHE A 163 -11.89 9.47 22.68
C PHE A 163 -10.88 8.51 23.32
N ASN A 164 -9.57 8.76 23.18
CA ASN A 164 -8.55 7.90 23.78
C ASN A 164 -7.21 8.62 24.00
N THR A 165 -6.36 8.03 24.85
CA THR A 165 -4.94 8.37 24.98
C THR A 165 -4.15 7.06 24.94
N TYR A 166 -3.28 6.93 23.95
CA TYR A 166 -2.38 5.77 23.79
C TYR A 166 -1.04 6.11 24.44
N LYS A 167 -0.50 5.16 25.21
CA LYS A 167 0.76 5.31 25.96
C LYS A 167 1.69 4.13 25.67
N GLY A 168 2.62 4.31 24.75
CA GLY A 168 3.48 3.20 24.32
C GLY A 168 4.59 3.64 23.39
N ASP A 169 4.97 2.75 22.46
CA ASP A 169 5.97 3.04 21.45
C ASP A 169 5.40 3.83 20.26
N GLY A 170 4.07 3.80 20.09
CA GLY A 170 3.40 4.50 19.02
C GLY A 170 1.98 4.02 18.74
N LEU A 171 1.45 4.43 17.59
CA LEU A 171 0.12 4.06 17.12
C LEU A 171 0.16 3.86 15.59
N ILE A 172 -0.40 2.76 15.11
CA ILE A 172 -0.65 2.52 13.70
C ILE A 172 -2.08 2.94 13.37
N ILE A 173 -2.24 3.72 12.32
CA ILE A 173 -3.53 4.03 11.70
C ILE A 173 -3.51 3.36 10.32
N ALA A 174 -4.16 2.20 10.19
CA ALA A 174 -4.12 1.41 8.97
C ALA A 174 -5.41 1.49 8.18
N THR A 175 -5.28 1.32 6.86
CA THR A 175 -6.38 1.02 5.94
C THR A 175 -6.76 -0.46 6.06
N PRO A 176 -7.91 -0.88 5.53
CA PRO A 176 -8.22 -2.31 5.39
C PRO A 176 -7.22 -3.07 4.52
N LEU A 177 -6.69 -2.44 3.46
CA LEU A 177 -5.62 -3.02 2.63
C LEU A 177 -4.35 -3.26 3.45
N GLY A 178 -3.96 -2.28 4.29
CA GLY A 178 -2.82 -2.34 5.20
C GLY A 178 -3.02 -3.24 6.42
N SER A 179 -4.23 -3.78 6.63
CA SER A 179 -4.52 -4.67 7.77
C SER A 179 -3.62 -5.91 7.80
N THR A 180 -3.12 -6.35 6.64
CA THR A 180 -2.19 -7.48 6.47
C THR A 180 -0.71 -7.07 6.39
N ALA A 181 -0.39 -5.77 6.56
CA ALA A 181 0.97 -5.22 6.57
C ALA A 181 1.50 -5.06 8.02
N TYR A 182 2.04 -3.90 8.37
CA TYR A 182 2.60 -3.68 9.72
C TYR A 182 1.55 -3.82 10.83
N ASN A 183 0.29 -3.48 10.54
CA ASN A 183 -0.84 -3.71 11.43
C ASN A 183 -0.91 -5.17 11.92
N LEU A 184 -0.73 -6.15 11.01
CA LEU A 184 -0.76 -7.57 11.36
C LEU A 184 0.39 -7.94 12.30
N SER A 185 1.60 -7.44 12.05
CA SER A 185 2.77 -7.65 12.91
C SER A 185 2.58 -7.06 14.30
N ALA A 186 1.78 -5.99 14.43
CA ALA A 186 1.41 -5.35 15.68
C ALA A 186 0.15 -5.97 16.33
N HIS A 187 -0.27 -7.16 15.90
CA HIS A 187 -1.45 -7.87 16.39
C HIS A 187 -2.79 -7.13 16.17
N GLY A 188 -2.85 -6.25 15.19
CA GLY A 188 -4.10 -5.65 14.73
C GLY A 188 -4.98 -6.67 13.98
N PRO A 189 -6.30 -6.45 13.90
CA PRO A 189 -7.22 -7.34 13.21
C PRO A 189 -6.98 -7.32 11.69
N ILE A 190 -7.26 -8.46 11.05
CA ILE A 190 -7.39 -8.53 9.60
C ILE A 190 -8.78 -8.01 9.24
N VAL A 191 -8.83 -7.04 8.35
CA VAL A 191 -10.05 -6.43 7.84
C VAL A 191 -10.10 -6.65 6.34
N HIS A 192 -11.28 -7.01 5.80
CA HIS A 192 -11.43 -7.22 4.36
C HIS A 192 -11.02 -5.95 3.59
N ALA A 193 -10.14 -6.12 2.60
CA ALA A 193 -9.44 -5.02 1.94
C ALA A 193 -10.35 -3.95 1.29
N LEU A 194 -11.60 -4.29 0.96
CA LEU A 194 -12.59 -3.36 0.39
C LEU A 194 -13.52 -2.73 1.44
N SER A 195 -13.30 -2.96 2.73
CA SER A 195 -14.09 -2.32 3.79
C SER A 195 -13.84 -0.82 3.83
N GLN A 196 -14.82 -0.06 4.36
CA GLN A 196 -14.71 1.39 4.55
C GLN A 196 -14.49 1.69 6.03
N SER A 197 -13.28 1.45 6.52
CA SER A 197 -12.92 1.58 7.94
C SER A 197 -11.46 1.97 8.13
N TYR A 198 -11.13 2.42 9.34
CA TYR A 198 -9.76 2.60 9.82
C TYR A 198 -9.49 1.58 10.92
N ILE A 199 -8.23 1.21 11.07
CA ILE A 199 -7.76 0.34 12.14
C ILE A 199 -6.73 1.12 12.95
N LEU A 200 -7.00 1.31 14.24
CA LEU A 200 -6.08 1.94 15.18
C LEU A 200 -5.44 0.84 16.02
N THR A 201 -4.15 0.60 15.84
CA THR A 201 -3.43 -0.48 16.56
C THR A 201 -2.31 0.13 17.40
N PRO A 202 -2.41 0.08 18.74
CA PRO A 202 -1.36 0.56 19.64
C PRO A 202 -0.08 -0.26 19.50
N LEU A 203 1.08 0.40 19.57
CA LEU A 203 2.40 -0.24 19.60
C LEU A 203 2.92 -0.31 21.01
N CYS A 204 3.09 -1.53 21.54
CA CYS A 204 3.64 -1.76 22.90
C CYS A 204 2.99 -0.86 23.96
N ASP A 205 1.66 -0.76 23.96
CA ASP A 205 0.92 0.07 24.92
C ASP A 205 1.08 -0.44 26.36
N PHE A 206 1.29 0.47 27.30
CA PHE A 206 1.45 0.16 28.72
C PHE A 206 0.13 -0.24 29.40
N SER A 207 -1.00 0.11 28.82
CA SER A 207 -2.31 -0.22 29.37
C SER A 207 -2.73 -1.63 28.99
N LEU A 208 -3.05 -2.45 29.97
CA LEU A 208 -3.57 -3.80 29.78
C LEU A 208 -4.98 -3.83 29.16
N THR A 209 -5.68 -2.70 29.17
CA THR A 209 -7.06 -2.58 28.63
C THR A 209 -7.11 -2.08 27.22
N GLN A 210 -6.03 -1.52 26.67
CA GLN A 210 -5.98 -1.07 25.27
C GLN A 210 -6.12 -2.25 24.32
N ARG A 211 -6.89 -2.03 23.26
CA ARG A 211 -7.12 -3.01 22.18
C ARG A 211 -7.10 -2.26 20.86
N PRO A 212 -6.75 -2.92 19.77
CA PRO A 212 -6.99 -2.37 18.44
C PRO A 212 -8.47 -1.99 18.28
N LEU A 213 -8.71 -0.85 17.65
CA LEU A 213 -10.05 -0.29 17.42
C LEU A 213 -10.30 -0.16 15.92
N VAL A 214 -11.44 -0.65 15.45
CA VAL A 214 -11.91 -0.45 14.08
C VAL A 214 -13.00 0.61 14.08
N LEU A 215 -12.82 1.64 13.26
CA LEU A 215 -13.73 2.79 13.12
C LEU A 215 -14.22 2.89 11.67
N GLY A 216 -15.41 3.43 11.46
CA GLY A 216 -15.89 3.81 10.12
C GLY A 216 -15.00 4.89 9.48
N ALA A 217 -14.88 4.87 8.17
CA ALA A 217 -14.00 5.80 7.44
C ALA A 217 -14.58 7.21 7.28
N GLU A 218 -15.77 7.47 7.80
CA GLU A 218 -16.41 8.78 7.85
C GLU A 218 -15.81 9.72 8.90
N PHE A 219 -15.08 9.20 9.89
CA PHE A 219 -14.49 10.01 10.93
C PHE A 219 -13.27 10.78 10.43
N CYS A 220 -13.23 12.09 10.71
CA CYS A 220 -11.99 12.86 10.64
C CYS A 220 -11.27 12.71 11.97
N LEU A 221 -10.10 12.09 11.96
CA LEU A 221 -9.30 11.84 13.17
C LEU A 221 -8.22 12.90 13.30
N ASN A 222 -7.86 13.25 14.52
CA ASN A 222 -6.63 13.97 14.78
C ASN A 222 -5.90 13.40 16.00
N PHE A 223 -4.58 13.53 15.97
CA PHE A 223 -3.68 12.99 16.97
C PHE A 223 -2.68 14.06 17.41
N CYS A 224 -2.43 14.15 18.71
CA CYS A 224 -1.43 15.04 19.29
C CYS A 224 -0.50 14.25 20.20
N ALA A 225 0.78 14.22 19.86
CA ALA A 225 1.81 13.61 20.70
C ALA A 225 2.33 14.65 21.71
N HIS A 226 2.55 14.25 22.98
CA HIS A 226 3.08 15.15 24.01
C HIS A 226 4.57 15.48 23.85
N GLU A 227 5.29 14.62 23.13
CA GLU A 227 6.70 14.79 22.79
C GLU A 227 6.88 14.80 21.27
N ASP A 228 8.08 15.20 20.81
CA ASP A 228 8.46 15.08 19.42
C ASP A 228 8.40 13.60 18.99
N ALA A 229 7.70 13.33 17.89
CA ALA A 229 7.47 12.00 17.33
C ALA A 229 7.86 11.95 15.85
N LEU A 230 7.83 10.76 15.27
CA LEU A 230 7.94 10.51 13.85
C LEU A 230 6.59 10.09 13.30
N VAL A 231 6.25 10.55 12.10
CA VAL A 231 5.13 10.05 11.32
C VAL A 231 5.70 9.33 10.12
N VAL A 232 5.48 8.00 10.06
CA VAL A 232 6.00 7.12 9.01
C VAL A 232 4.84 6.69 8.12
N ILE A 233 5.00 6.84 6.81
CA ILE A 233 3.98 6.56 5.81
C ILE A 233 4.38 5.34 5.01
N ASP A 234 3.59 4.26 5.09
CA ASP A 234 3.80 2.99 4.35
C ASP A 234 5.22 2.43 4.51
N GLY A 235 5.92 2.75 5.60
CA GLY A 235 7.33 2.39 5.81
C GLY A 235 8.33 3.02 4.81
N GLN A 236 7.92 4.00 4.00
CA GLN A 236 8.72 4.55 2.89
C GLN A 236 9.04 6.05 3.01
N ALA A 237 8.23 6.83 3.73
CA ALA A 237 8.46 8.23 3.95
C ALA A 237 8.31 8.56 5.44
N THR A 238 9.07 9.55 5.91
CA THR A 238 9.08 9.93 7.33
C THR A 238 8.99 11.44 7.46
N TYR A 239 8.16 11.91 8.38
CA TYR A 239 7.97 13.32 8.74
C TYR A 239 8.16 13.52 10.24
N ASP A 240 8.66 14.68 10.62
CA ASP A 240 8.71 15.11 12.00
C ASP A 240 7.35 15.61 12.48
N LEU A 241 6.90 15.14 13.63
CA LEU A 241 5.75 15.64 14.36
C LEU A 241 6.25 16.31 15.63
N LYS A 242 6.07 17.62 15.74
CA LYS A 242 6.47 18.37 16.94
C LYS A 242 5.52 18.11 18.10
N ALA A 243 6.03 18.22 19.32
CA ALA A 243 5.21 18.11 20.54
C ALA A 243 3.97 19.00 20.46
N ASN A 244 2.81 18.43 20.74
CA ASN A 244 1.49 19.04 20.67
C ASN A 244 1.05 19.57 19.27
N GLN A 245 1.80 19.29 18.22
CA GLN A 245 1.39 19.60 16.86
C GLN A 245 0.32 18.57 16.43
N PRO A 246 -0.83 19.02 15.85
CA PRO A 246 -1.85 18.09 15.41
C PRO A 246 -1.46 17.41 14.08
N LEU A 247 -1.66 16.10 14.06
CA LEU A 247 -1.70 15.28 12.85
C LEU A 247 -3.16 14.97 12.52
N TYR A 248 -3.65 15.47 11.40
CA TYR A 248 -5.00 15.19 10.91
C TYR A 248 -4.96 14.00 9.95
N ILE A 249 -5.92 13.09 10.09
CA ILE A 249 -6.06 11.91 9.24
C ILE A 249 -7.54 11.76 8.85
N GLN A 250 -7.77 11.56 7.57
CA GLN A 250 -9.09 11.30 7.01
C GLN A 250 -9.00 10.35 5.82
N LYS A 251 -10.15 9.88 5.34
CA LYS A 251 -10.24 9.16 4.08
C LYS A 251 -9.81 10.08 2.94
N SER A 252 -8.92 9.59 2.07
CA SER A 252 -8.58 10.29 0.84
C SER A 252 -9.83 10.47 -0.04
N PRO A 253 -9.99 11.60 -0.73
CA PRO A 253 -11.08 11.81 -1.69
C PRO A 253 -10.97 10.87 -2.90
N THR A 254 -9.77 10.36 -3.20
CA THR A 254 -9.52 9.39 -4.25
C THR A 254 -9.28 8.00 -3.65
N THR A 255 -9.63 6.96 -4.40
CA THR A 255 -9.36 5.57 -4.04
C THR A 255 -8.06 5.08 -4.68
N THR A 256 -7.43 4.11 -4.07
CA THR A 256 -6.31 3.38 -4.68
C THR A 256 -6.84 2.29 -5.58
N LYS A 257 -6.41 2.25 -6.83
CA LYS A 257 -6.96 1.40 -7.88
C LYS A 257 -6.04 0.24 -8.22
N LEU A 258 -6.51 -0.99 -7.98
CA LEU A 258 -5.82 -2.22 -8.36
C LEU A 258 -6.61 -2.98 -9.42
N LEU A 259 -5.93 -3.35 -10.52
CA LEU A 259 -6.47 -4.29 -11.51
C LEU A 259 -6.13 -5.71 -11.07
N GLN A 260 -7.15 -6.56 -11.01
CA GLN A 260 -7.04 -7.94 -10.52
C GLN A 260 -7.74 -8.90 -11.47
N LYS A 261 -7.29 -10.17 -11.52
CA LYS A 261 -8.05 -11.21 -12.21
C LYS A 261 -9.44 -11.38 -11.60
N ASN A 262 -10.47 -11.56 -12.42
CA ASN A 262 -11.82 -11.88 -11.94
C ASN A 262 -11.86 -13.15 -11.08
N SER A 263 -10.97 -14.09 -11.34
CA SER A 263 -10.84 -15.35 -10.58
C SER A 263 -10.08 -15.21 -9.26
N ARG A 264 -9.61 -14.00 -8.91
CA ARG A 264 -8.87 -13.81 -7.66
C ARG A 264 -9.79 -14.00 -6.45
N ASP A 265 -9.40 -14.91 -5.57
CA ASP A 265 -10.09 -15.20 -4.32
C ASP A 265 -9.28 -14.65 -3.15
N TYR A 266 -9.82 -13.65 -2.47
CA TYR A 266 -9.20 -13.01 -1.30
C TYR A 266 -8.93 -14.01 -0.15
N PHE A 267 -9.88 -14.90 0.12
CA PHE A 267 -9.73 -15.88 1.21
C PHE A 267 -8.68 -16.95 0.89
N LYS A 268 -8.55 -17.31 -0.40
CA LYS A 268 -7.48 -18.19 -0.84
C LYS A 268 -6.10 -17.55 -0.61
N VAL A 269 -5.94 -16.26 -0.94
CA VAL A 269 -4.69 -15.51 -0.70
C VAL A 269 -4.37 -15.46 0.79
N LEU A 270 -5.36 -15.15 1.65
CA LEU A 270 -5.18 -15.15 3.10
C LEU A 270 -4.73 -16.52 3.62
N LYS A 271 -5.41 -17.59 3.20
CA LYS A 271 -5.10 -18.96 3.62
C LYS A 271 -3.67 -19.35 3.25
N GLU A 272 -3.26 -19.08 2.01
CA GLU A 272 -1.92 -19.41 1.52
C GLU A 272 -0.82 -18.59 2.22
N LYS A 273 -1.07 -17.28 2.42
CA LYS A 273 -0.12 -16.37 3.08
C LYS A 273 0.05 -16.61 4.56
N LEU A 274 -1.04 -16.93 5.25
CA LEU A 274 -1.05 -17.09 6.70
C LEU A 274 -1.00 -18.56 7.13
N LEU A 275 -0.90 -19.48 6.16
CA LEU A 275 -0.85 -20.93 6.40
C LEU A 275 -2.05 -21.44 7.21
N TRP A 276 -3.22 -20.82 7.03
CA TRP A 276 -4.42 -21.20 7.77
C TRP A 276 -4.90 -22.59 7.40
N GLY A 277 -5.12 -23.43 8.43
CA GLY A 277 -5.57 -24.81 8.28
C GLY A 277 -4.45 -25.78 7.88
N GLU A 278 -3.18 -25.36 7.84
CA GLU A 278 -2.04 -26.27 7.72
C GLU A 278 -1.62 -26.75 9.11
N SER A 279 -1.60 -28.08 9.30
CA SER A 279 -1.03 -28.66 10.53
C SER A 279 0.49 -28.52 10.50
N PRO A 280 1.15 -28.18 11.63
CA PRO A 280 2.62 -28.06 11.71
C PRO A 280 3.39 -29.32 11.32
N SER A 281 2.71 -30.47 11.21
CA SER A 281 3.31 -31.80 10.99
C SER A 281 3.61 -32.16 9.52
N LYS A 282 3.33 -31.29 8.54
CA LYS A 282 3.57 -31.59 7.10
C LYS A 282 4.83 -30.99 6.48
N LYS A 283 5.72 -30.39 7.28
CA LYS A 283 7.09 -30.04 6.85
C LYS A 283 8.09 -30.92 7.57
N ARG A 284 8.30 -32.13 7.08
CA ARG A 284 9.52 -32.92 7.26
C ARG A 284 10.04 -33.33 5.89
#